data_79dc9c64c365c16a54a08a00a9bb257d
#
_entry.id   79dc9c64c365c16a54a08a00a9bb257d
#
_cell.length_a   1.000
_cell.length_b   1.000
_cell.length_c   1.000
_cell.angle_alpha   90.00
_cell.angle_beta   90.00
_cell.angle_gamma   90.00
#
_symmetry.space_group_name_H-M   'P 1'
#
loop_
_entity.id
_entity.type
_entity.pdbx_description
1 polymer ?
#
loop_
_entity_poly.entity_id
_entity_poly.type
_entity_poly.pdbx_seq_one_letter_code
_entity_poly.pdbx_strand_id
1 'polypeptide(L)'
;MSELNPVRIAVIGAGAMGRNHIRFVTEEPEAELVAIADAFEGARATAEAAGVPFYTDPAQMMDEVKPEAVIIATPNDLHLGVAREAIKRNIVPLVEKPISNDLEDAQAFAAEAETAGVPVLVGQHRRHNPFVNKAKEIIEAGELGKLTVSSFHYMIYKNDEYFDVEWRRKKGAGPILVNLVHDVDLLRYLLGEPVAVQGMQSSAARGFETEDSAVVNVRFADGALASMTISDATASPWNWEATAREDPQYRPFDADAYFIGGTKGALSLPRLHQFSYDGASNWHKPLQMEIPAVDPALPHKMQLKHFVKVVRREVEPVVTPADNVKTLTLLNAIKEAAETGQLVEL
;
A
#
# COMPACT_ATOMS: atom_id res chain seq x y z
N MET A 1 -1.41 6.57 35.15
CA MET A 1 -0.81 5.77 34.06
C MET A 1 0.61 6.28 33.90
N SER A 2 1.64 5.44 34.05
CA SER A 2 3.03 5.88 33.78
C SER A 2 3.08 6.31 32.30
N GLU A 3 3.48 7.56 32.06
CA GLU A 3 3.77 8.01 30.69
C GLU A 3 4.86 7.09 30.15
N LEU A 4 4.52 6.29 29.11
CA LEU A 4 5.51 5.51 28.37
C LEU A 4 6.43 6.50 27.66
N ASN A 5 7.75 6.26 27.69
CA ASN A 5 8.68 7.07 26.90
C ASN A 5 8.34 6.98 25.42
N PRO A 6 8.46 8.07 24.65
CA PRO A 6 8.33 8.03 23.21
C PRO A 6 9.29 7.03 22.58
N VAL A 7 8.83 6.31 21.54
CA VAL A 7 9.66 5.37 20.77
C VAL A 7 10.68 6.14 19.95
N ARG A 8 11.96 5.80 20.09
CA ARG A 8 13.07 6.44 19.40
C ARG A 8 13.19 5.91 17.95
N ILE A 9 12.82 6.74 16.99
CA ILE A 9 12.73 6.39 15.56
C ILE A 9 13.75 7.21 14.76
N ALA A 10 14.55 6.54 13.93
CA ALA A 10 15.35 7.22 12.90
C ALA A 10 14.71 7.02 11.51
N VAL A 11 14.93 7.98 10.61
CA VAL A 11 14.45 7.90 9.22
C VAL A 11 15.64 7.77 8.27
N ILE A 12 15.57 6.77 7.38
CA ILE A 12 16.60 6.46 6.40
C ILE A 12 16.03 6.74 4.99
N GLY A 13 16.63 7.71 4.30
CA GLY A 13 16.09 8.30 3.08
C GLY A 13 15.28 9.57 3.38
N ALA A 14 15.74 10.73 2.89
CA ALA A 14 15.09 12.03 3.07
C ALA A 14 14.49 12.59 1.77
N GLY A 15 14.11 11.69 0.84
CA GLY A 15 13.33 11.99 -0.36
C GLY A 15 11.91 12.49 -0.05
N ALA A 16 11.04 12.52 -1.04
CA ALA A 16 9.66 13.02 -0.85
C ALA A 16 8.91 12.25 0.26
N MET A 17 8.95 10.90 0.22
CA MET A 17 8.29 10.06 1.22
C MET A 17 9.00 10.14 2.58
N GLY A 18 10.34 10.13 2.61
CA GLY A 18 11.09 10.28 3.86
C GLY A 18 10.77 11.58 4.59
N ARG A 19 10.65 12.71 3.89
CA ARG A 19 10.22 13.99 4.49
C ARG A 19 8.81 13.93 5.08
N ASN A 20 7.89 13.18 4.48
CA ASN A 20 6.56 12.96 5.05
C ASN A 20 6.67 12.15 6.36
N HIS A 21 7.46 11.08 6.39
CA HIS A 21 7.70 10.31 7.60
C HIS A 21 8.37 11.13 8.71
N ILE A 22 9.40 11.92 8.37
CA ILE A 22 10.05 12.84 9.31
C ILE A 22 9.01 13.76 9.97
N ARG A 23 8.15 14.39 9.17
CA ARG A 23 7.08 15.26 9.68
C ARG A 23 6.12 14.48 10.59
N PHE A 24 5.66 13.29 10.19
CA PHE A 24 4.71 12.51 10.99
C PHE A 24 5.32 12.03 12.31
N VAL A 25 6.60 11.60 12.31
CA VAL A 25 7.30 11.22 13.54
C VAL A 25 7.45 12.42 14.47
N THR A 26 7.77 13.60 13.94
CA THR A 26 7.88 14.83 14.73
C THR A 26 6.53 15.29 15.33
N GLU A 27 5.42 15.02 14.63
CA GLU A 27 4.07 15.39 15.06
C GLU A 27 3.44 14.37 16.04
N GLU A 28 3.98 13.14 16.16
CA GLU A 28 3.41 12.06 16.96
C GLU A 28 3.96 12.08 18.40
N PRO A 29 3.12 12.33 19.43
CA PRO A 29 3.60 12.43 20.80
C PRO A 29 4.23 11.14 21.35
N GLU A 30 3.88 9.97 20.80
CA GLU A 30 4.41 8.68 21.23
C GLU A 30 5.69 8.26 20.47
N ALA A 31 6.22 9.13 19.61
CA ALA A 31 7.44 8.90 18.83
C ALA A 31 8.43 10.06 19.03
N GLU A 32 9.72 9.76 18.94
CA GLU A 32 10.81 10.71 18.97
C GLU A 32 11.69 10.51 17.75
N LEU A 33 11.83 11.53 16.91
CA LEU A 33 12.80 11.50 15.81
C LEU A 33 14.20 11.68 16.39
N VAL A 34 15.08 10.68 16.23
CA VAL A 34 16.41 10.70 16.87
C VAL A 34 17.57 10.87 15.88
N ALA A 35 17.36 10.59 14.59
CA ALA A 35 18.38 10.80 13.54
C ALA A 35 17.75 10.72 12.15
N ILE A 36 18.47 11.26 11.16
CA ILE A 36 18.17 11.09 9.73
C ILE A 36 19.45 10.60 9.04
N ALA A 37 19.29 9.57 8.17
CA ALA A 37 20.36 9.10 7.31
C ALA A 37 19.96 9.20 5.84
N ASP A 38 20.86 9.69 4.98
CA ASP A 38 20.68 9.72 3.53
C ASP A 38 22.05 9.79 2.85
N ALA A 39 22.27 8.97 1.82
CA ALA A 39 23.53 8.97 1.07
C ALA A 39 23.84 10.31 0.36
N PHE A 40 22.79 11.11 0.09
CA PHE A 40 22.93 12.43 -0.50
C PHE A 40 23.17 13.48 0.58
N GLU A 41 24.37 14.04 0.64
CA GLU A 41 24.79 15.04 1.64
C GLU A 41 23.86 16.28 1.67
N GLY A 42 23.22 16.61 0.56
CA GLY A 42 22.25 17.72 0.50
C GLY A 42 21.01 17.54 1.37
N ALA A 43 20.74 16.31 1.84
CA ALA A 43 19.67 16.02 2.79
C ALA A 43 19.99 16.47 4.24
N ARG A 44 21.26 16.84 4.54
CA ARG A 44 21.67 17.38 5.85
C ARG A 44 20.81 18.54 6.31
N ALA A 45 20.43 19.43 5.40
CA ALA A 45 19.56 20.57 5.73
C ALA A 45 18.19 20.11 6.31
N THR A 46 17.69 18.95 5.92
CA THR A 46 16.45 18.37 6.48
C THR A 46 16.65 17.94 7.94
N ALA A 47 17.80 17.34 8.25
CA ALA A 47 18.15 16.93 9.63
C ALA A 47 18.40 18.16 10.54
N GLU A 48 19.11 19.17 10.03
CA GLU A 48 19.33 20.44 10.74
C GLU A 48 18.01 21.14 11.05
N ALA A 49 17.08 21.19 10.08
CA ALA A 49 15.74 21.77 10.29
C ALA A 49 14.90 20.99 11.31
N ALA A 50 15.12 19.69 11.41
CA ALA A 50 14.47 18.81 12.39
C ALA A 50 15.19 18.79 13.75
N GLY A 51 16.39 19.38 13.87
CA GLY A 51 17.18 19.44 15.10
C GLY A 51 17.79 18.10 15.52
N VAL A 52 18.06 17.18 14.56
CA VAL A 52 18.62 15.86 14.82
C VAL A 52 19.92 15.62 14.06
N PRO A 53 20.79 14.69 14.51
CA PRO A 53 22.01 14.33 13.81
C PRO A 53 21.73 13.74 12.42
N PHE A 54 22.65 14.04 11.47
CA PHE A 54 22.65 13.55 10.11
C PHE A 54 23.79 12.56 9.88
N TYR A 55 23.49 11.49 9.13
CA TYR A 55 24.46 10.47 8.73
C TYR A 55 24.37 10.20 7.23
N THR A 56 25.49 9.87 6.60
CA THR A 56 25.52 9.38 5.21
C THR A 56 25.51 7.86 5.13
N ASP A 57 25.84 7.18 6.23
CA ASP A 57 25.82 5.71 6.38
C ASP A 57 24.77 5.30 7.41
N PRO A 58 23.71 4.58 7.00
CA PRO A 58 22.66 4.12 7.91
C PRO A 58 23.17 3.09 8.94
N ALA A 59 24.19 2.28 8.61
CA ALA A 59 24.75 1.31 9.56
C ALA A 59 25.50 2.03 10.70
N GLN A 60 26.31 3.02 10.36
CA GLN A 60 26.95 3.89 11.35
C GLN A 60 25.92 4.59 12.24
N MET A 61 24.88 5.15 11.65
CA MET A 61 23.79 5.81 12.40
C MET A 61 23.16 4.84 13.40
N MET A 62 22.83 3.60 12.97
CA MET A 62 22.22 2.59 13.85
C MET A 62 23.14 2.19 15.00
N ASP A 63 24.46 2.09 14.76
CA ASP A 63 25.45 1.72 15.79
C ASP A 63 25.68 2.83 16.83
N GLU A 64 25.68 4.10 16.40
CA GLU A 64 25.95 5.26 17.27
C GLU A 64 24.70 5.74 18.02
N VAL A 65 23.55 5.87 17.30
CA VAL A 65 22.30 6.42 17.85
C VAL A 65 21.51 5.36 18.60
N LYS A 66 21.58 4.10 18.18
CA LYS A 66 20.84 2.95 18.72
C LYS A 66 19.33 3.26 18.81
N PRO A 67 18.67 3.58 17.70
CA PRO A 67 17.22 3.77 17.70
C PRO A 67 16.52 2.46 18.02
N GLU A 68 15.29 2.53 18.55
CA GLU A 68 14.43 1.35 18.75
C GLU A 68 13.83 0.87 17.42
N ALA A 69 13.63 1.83 16.49
CA ALA A 69 13.04 1.57 15.20
C ALA A 69 13.62 2.47 14.09
N VAL A 70 13.50 2.01 12.84
CA VAL A 70 13.86 2.78 11.66
C VAL A 70 12.72 2.78 10.65
N ILE A 71 12.53 3.91 9.97
CA ILE A 71 11.66 4.01 8.80
C ILE A 71 12.56 4.10 7.58
N ILE A 72 12.42 3.15 6.65
CA ILE A 72 13.25 3.01 5.46
C ILE A 72 12.47 3.52 4.26
N ALA A 73 12.84 4.68 3.75
CA ALA A 73 12.25 5.37 2.60
C ALA A 73 13.31 5.73 1.53
N THR A 74 14.27 4.85 1.36
CA THR A 74 15.32 4.89 0.32
C THR A 74 14.75 4.54 -1.06
N PRO A 75 15.52 4.57 -2.16
CA PRO A 75 15.14 3.88 -3.40
C PRO A 75 14.88 2.38 -3.18
N ASN A 76 13.92 1.81 -3.94
CA ASN A 76 13.39 0.46 -3.72
C ASN A 76 14.46 -0.64 -3.67
N ASP A 77 15.49 -0.53 -4.49
CA ASP A 77 16.61 -1.48 -4.59
C ASP A 77 17.51 -1.50 -3.33
N LEU A 78 17.39 -0.50 -2.48
CA LEU A 78 18.15 -0.42 -1.22
C LEU A 78 17.33 -0.85 0.02
N HIS A 79 16.02 -1.02 -0.11
CA HIS A 79 15.12 -1.32 1.02
C HIS A 79 15.59 -2.49 1.85
N LEU A 80 15.76 -3.66 1.21
CA LEU A 80 16.08 -4.90 1.92
C LEU A 80 17.49 -4.93 2.47
N GLY A 81 18.46 -4.29 1.78
CA GLY A 81 19.82 -4.16 2.30
C GLY A 81 19.84 -3.43 3.64
N VAL A 82 19.16 -2.29 3.73
CA VAL A 82 19.06 -1.51 4.96
C VAL A 82 18.22 -2.24 6.03
N ALA A 83 17.12 -2.88 5.62
CA ALA A 83 16.28 -3.64 6.56
C ALA A 83 17.02 -4.81 7.21
N ARG A 84 17.88 -5.53 6.46
CA ARG A 84 18.77 -6.57 6.99
C ARG A 84 19.72 -6.03 8.05
N GLU A 85 20.30 -4.84 7.81
CA GLU A 85 21.16 -4.21 8.81
C GLU A 85 20.41 -3.81 10.08
N ALA A 86 19.14 -3.42 9.97
CA ALA A 86 18.29 -3.12 11.12
C ALA A 86 17.96 -4.39 11.93
N ILE A 87 17.45 -5.45 11.30
CA ILE A 87 17.08 -6.69 12.03
C ILE A 87 18.28 -7.38 12.69
N LYS A 88 19.49 -7.32 12.09
CA LYS A 88 20.73 -7.81 12.72
C LYS A 88 21.03 -7.11 14.05
N ARG A 89 20.60 -5.87 14.20
CA ARG A 89 20.77 -5.05 15.42
C ARG A 89 19.58 -5.08 16.35
N ASN A 90 18.58 -5.93 16.06
CA ASN A 90 17.30 -5.98 16.78
C ASN A 90 16.55 -4.62 16.77
N ILE A 91 16.72 -3.84 15.69
CA ILE A 91 16.01 -2.59 15.45
C ILE A 91 14.80 -2.91 14.57
N VAL A 92 13.60 -2.45 14.97
CA VAL A 92 12.35 -2.73 14.25
C VAL A 92 12.24 -1.84 13.00
N PRO A 93 12.14 -2.39 11.76
CA PRO A 93 11.99 -1.56 10.59
C PRO A 93 10.53 -1.42 10.14
N LEU A 94 10.16 -0.21 9.70
CA LEU A 94 9.09 0.04 8.74
C LEU A 94 9.77 0.23 7.39
N VAL A 95 9.43 -0.62 6.42
CA VAL A 95 10.02 -0.59 5.07
C VAL A 95 8.98 -0.08 4.07
N GLU A 96 9.30 0.98 3.33
CA GLU A 96 8.40 1.50 2.30
C GLU A 96 8.13 0.47 1.20
N LYS A 97 7.00 0.66 0.54
CA LYS A 97 6.57 -0.19 -0.58
C LYS A 97 7.16 0.31 -1.93
N PRO A 98 7.36 -0.60 -2.89
CA PRO A 98 7.38 -2.05 -2.71
C PRO A 98 8.55 -2.46 -1.82
N ILE A 99 8.38 -3.55 -1.06
CA ILE A 99 9.47 -4.01 -0.16
C ILE A 99 10.74 -4.36 -0.95
N SER A 100 10.57 -4.86 -2.18
CA SER A 100 11.63 -5.14 -3.16
C SER A 100 11.06 -5.10 -4.58
N ASN A 101 11.92 -4.90 -5.57
CA ASN A 101 11.64 -5.12 -6.99
C ASN A 101 11.88 -6.58 -7.40
N ASP A 102 12.54 -7.37 -6.55
CA ASP A 102 12.89 -8.78 -6.76
C ASP A 102 12.10 -9.66 -5.79
N LEU A 103 11.29 -10.57 -6.35
CA LEU A 103 10.44 -11.46 -5.57
C LEU A 103 11.26 -12.49 -4.77
N GLU A 104 12.35 -13.03 -5.34
CA GLU A 104 13.19 -14.02 -4.65
C GLU A 104 13.90 -13.38 -3.45
N ASP A 105 14.41 -12.15 -3.61
CA ASP A 105 15.02 -11.40 -2.50
C ASP A 105 13.98 -11.03 -1.42
N ALA A 106 12.75 -10.69 -1.82
CA ALA A 106 11.66 -10.45 -0.87
C ALA A 106 11.29 -11.72 -0.07
N GLN A 107 11.24 -12.89 -0.72
CA GLN A 107 11.00 -14.19 -0.07
C GLN A 107 12.12 -14.55 0.90
N ALA A 108 13.38 -14.38 0.49
CA ALA A 108 14.53 -14.60 1.35
C ALA A 108 14.48 -13.69 2.59
N PHE A 109 14.21 -12.41 2.40
CA PHE A 109 14.11 -11.46 3.51
C PHE A 109 12.95 -11.79 4.46
N ALA A 110 11.81 -12.26 3.96
CA ALA A 110 10.70 -12.68 4.81
C ALA A 110 11.11 -13.81 5.76
N ALA A 111 11.84 -14.82 5.26
CA ALA A 111 12.37 -15.92 6.07
C ALA A 111 13.46 -15.45 7.07
N GLU A 112 14.33 -14.52 6.65
CA GLU A 112 15.35 -13.92 7.51
C GLU A 112 14.71 -13.15 8.68
N ALA A 113 13.68 -12.32 8.41
CA ALA A 113 12.97 -11.55 9.43
C ALA A 113 12.24 -12.45 10.43
N GLU A 114 11.57 -13.51 9.95
CA GLU A 114 10.94 -14.51 10.80
C GLU A 114 11.96 -15.20 11.71
N THR A 115 13.08 -15.62 11.16
CA THR A 115 14.18 -16.29 11.91
C THR A 115 14.77 -15.36 12.97
N ALA A 116 14.94 -14.08 12.65
CA ALA A 116 15.47 -13.09 13.58
C ALA A 116 14.50 -12.75 14.72
N GLY A 117 13.20 -13.04 14.58
CA GLY A 117 12.17 -12.70 15.57
C GLY A 117 11.97 -11.18 15.76
N VAL A 118 12.42 -10.37 14.79
CA VAL A 118 12.21 -8.92 14.78
C VAL A 118 11.00 -8.61 13.90
N PRO A 119 9.94 -7.97 14.42
CA PRO A 119 8.81 -7.61 13.59
C PRO A 119 9.22 -6.59 12.54
N VAL A 120 8.69 -6.75 11.35
CA VAL A 120 8.89 -5.84 10.22
C VAL A 120 7.53 -5.39 9.74
N LEU A 121 7.28 -4.08 9.69
CA LEU A 121 6.07 -3.53 9.08
C LEU A 121 6.39 -3.07 7.65
N VAL A 122 5.59 -3.50 6.68
CA VAL A 122 5.70 -3.00 5.30
C VAL A 122 4.75 -1.84 5.06
N GLY A 123 5.19 -0.82 4.35
CA GLY A 123 4.55 0.48 4.16
C GLY A 123 3.29 0.49 3.29
N GLN A 124 2.41 -0.51 3.40
CA GLN A 124 1.10 -0.53 2.76
C GLN A 124 0.11 0.32 3.55
N HIS A 125 0.30 1.64 3.49
CA HIS A 125 -0.43 2.61 4.31
C HIS A 125 -1.95 2.54 4.14
N ARG A 126 -2.48 2.15 2.98
CA ARG A 126 -3.93 2.06 2.74
C ARG A 126 -4.63 1.04 3.63
N ARG A 127 -3.94 0.01 4.15
CA ARG A 127 -4.50 -0.90 5.16
C ARG A 127 -4.72 -0.23 6.53
N HIS A 128 -4.20 0.97 6.72
CA HIS A 128 -4.42 1.80 7.91
C HIS A 128 -5.49 2.88 7.69
N ASN A 129 -6.11 2.93 6.50
CA ASN A 129 -7.21 3.86 6.22
C ASN A 129 -8.47 3.44 6.98
N PRO A 130 -9.10 4.34 7.79
CA PRO A 130 -10.30 4.00 8.56
C PRO A 130 -11.48 3.52 7.70
N PHE A 131 -11.66 4.05 6.50
CA PHE A 131 -12.72 3.61 5.59
C PHE A 131 -12.47 2.20 5.03
N VAL A 132 -11.21 1.87 4.73
CA VAL A 132 -10.81 0.50 4.33
C VAL A 132 -11.03 -0.48 5.48
N ASN A 133 -10.66 -0.11 6.70
CA ASN A 133 -10.86 -0.94 7.87
C ASN A 133 -12.36 -1.16 8.15
N LYS A 134 -13.18 -0.11 8.02
CA LYS A 134 -14.64 -0.24 8.15
C LYS A 134 -15.25 -1.15 7.07
N ALA A 135 -14.77 -1.05 5.84
CA ALA A 135 -15.17 -1.97 4.77
C ALA A 135 -14.80 -3.42 5.11
N LYS A 136 -13.60 -3.65 5.63
CA LYS A 136 -13.15 -4.98 6.09
C LYS A 136 -14.04 -5.53 7.20
N GLU A 137 -14.37 -4.72 8.20
CA GLU A 137 -15.30 -5.09 9.27
C GLU A 137 -16.67 -5.53 8.73
N ILE A 138 -17.27 -4.76 7.80
CA ILE A 138 -18.57 -5.06 7.18
C ILE A 138 -18.51 -6.40 6.43
N ILE A 139 -17.42 -6.65 5.68
CA ILE A 139 -17.23 -7.89 4.93
C ILE A 139 -17.08 -9.07 5.90
N GLU A 140 -16.25 -8.96 6.93
CA GLU A 140 -15.98 -10.02 7.91
C GLU A 140 -17.20 -10.31 8.81
N ALA A 141 -18.01 -9.30 9.10
CA ALA A 141 -19.29 -9.47 9.79
C ALA A 141 -20.34 -10.23 8.93
N GLY A 142 -20.04 -10.46 7.65
CA GLY A 142 -20.94 -11.17 6.72
C GLY A 142 -22.17 -10.34 6.31
N GLU A 143 -22.13 -9.02 6.46
CA GLU A 143 -23.23 -8.12 6.10
C GLU A 143 -23.52 -8.15 4.60
N LEU A 144 -22.49 -8.34 3.76
CA LEU A 144 -22.65 -8.51 2.31
C LEU A 144 -23.08 -9.93 1.91
N GLY A 145 -23.10 -10.89 2.84
CA GLY A 145 -23.31 -12.30 2.56
C GLY A 145 -22.09 -12.92 1.87
N LYS A 146 -22.30 -13.95 1.02
CA LYS A 146 -21.22 -14.52 0.20
C LYS A 146 -20.82 -13.51 -0.88
N LEU A 147 -19.53 -13.19 -0.99
CA LEU A 147 -19.02 -12.34 -2.06
C LEU A 147 -19.23 -13.04 -3.41
N THR A 148 -19.57 -12.26 -4.43
CA THR A 148 -19.90 -12.77 -5.77
C THR A 148 -19.02 -12.15 -6.85
N VAL A 149 -19.10 -10.84 -7.02
CA VAL A 149 -18.33 -10.10 -8.02
C VAL A 149 -17.90 -8.74 -7.48
N SER A 150 -16.68 -8.33 -7.81
CA SER A 150 -16.12 -7.03 -7.41
C SER A 150 -15.43 -6.35 -8.59
N SER A 151 -15.30 -5.04 -8.53
CA SER A 151 -14.62 -4.27 -9.57
C SER A 151 -13.74 -3.19 -8.93
N PHE A 152 -12.48 -3.13 -9.36
CA PHE A 152 -11.47 -2.19 -8.88
C PHE A 152 -10.98 -1.36 -10.07
N HIS A 153 -10.98 -0.04 -9.91
CA HIS A 153 -10.59 0.88 -10.98
C HIS A 153 -9.38 1.70 -10.57
N TYR A 154 -8.37 1.68 -11.43
CA TYR A 154 -7.26 2.61 -11.43
C TYR A 154 -7.20 3.28 -12.81
N MET A 155 -7.94 4.36 -13.00
CA MET A 155 -7.96 5.12 -14.25
C MET A 155 -7.63 6.58 -13.97
N ILE A 156 -6.51 7.04 -14.48
CA ILE A 156 -5.99 8.40 -14.33
C ILE A 156 -5.36 8.87 -15.65
N TYR A 157 -5.25 10.16 -15.86
CA TYR A 157 -4.45 10.70 -16.94
C TYR A 157 -3.15 11.29 -16.38
N LYS A 158 -2.03 10.63 -16.64
CA LYS A 158 -0.70 11.20 -16.37
C LYS A 158 -0.35 12.15 -17.50
N ASN A 159 0.07 13.35 -17.15
CA ASN A 159 0.48 14.38 -18.11
C ASN A 159 1.76 13.99 -18.86
N ASP A 160 2.01 14.65 -19.99
CA ASP A 160 3.14 14.29 -20.86
C ASP A 160 4.49 14.52 -20.19
N GLU A 161 4.61 15.54 -19.34
CA GLU A 161 5.84 15.86 -18.60
C GLU A 161 6.25 14.73 -17.64
N TYR A 162 5.29 13.91 -17.15
CA TYR A 162 5.63 12.72 -16.38
C TYR A 162 6.51 11.76 -17.18
N PHE A 163 6.33 11.70 -18.49
CA PHE A 163 7.05 10.79 -19.38
C PHE A 163 8.32 11.39 -20.00
N ASP A 164 8.72 12.60 -19.63
CA ASP A 164 10.01 13.18 -20.03
C ASP A 164 11.19 12.36 -19.50
N VAL A 165 11.00 11.65 -18.42
CA VAL A 165 11.98 10.73 -17.86
C VAL A 165 11.97 9.43 -18.66
N GLU A 166 13.05 9.13 -19.38
CA GLU A 166 13.12 8.06 -20.39
C GLU A 166 12.66 6.67 -19.88
N TRP A 167 13.10 6.27 -18.68
CA TRP A 167 12.75 4.93 -18.15
C TRP A 167 11.25 4.72 -18.01
N ARG A 168 10.44 5.77 -17.81
CA ARG A 168 8.98 5.70 -17.65
C ARG A 168 8.24 5.30 -18.92
N ARG A 169 8.93 5.26 -20.07
CA ARG A 169 8.42 4.80 -21.35
C ARG A 169 8.89 3.38 -21.72
N LYS A 170 9.75 2.79 -20.87
CA LYS A 170 10.36 1.49 -21.11
C LYS A 170 9.51 0.35 -20.54
N LYS A 171 9.70 -0.86 -21.06
CA LYS A 171 9.03 -2.07 -20.59
C LYS A 171 9.16 -2.22 -19.08
N GLY A 172 8.04 -2.46 -18.40
CA GLY A 172 7.96 -2.61 -16.96
C GLY A 172 7.76 -1.32 -16.16
N ALA A 173 7.63 -0.16 -16.84
CA ALA A 173 7.35 1.13 -16.20
C ALA A 173 5.86 1.56 -16.30
N GLY A 174 4.99 0.67 -16.75
CA GLY A 174 3.58 0.94 -16.90
C GLY A 174 2.78 0.88 -15.60
N PRO A 175 1.50 1.22 -15.67
CA PRO A 175 0.64 1.34 -14.50
C PRO A 175 0.45 0.03 -13.72
N ILE A 176 0.60 -1.14 -14.33
CA ILE A 176 0.50 -2.43 -13.62
C ILE A 176 1.54 -2.50 -12.50
N LEU A 177 2.82 -2.29 -12.79
CA LEU A 177 3.87 -2.41 -11.77
C LEU A 177 4.04 -1.17 -10.91
N VAL A 178 3.89 0.03 -11.49
CA VAL A 178 4.19 1.28 -10.79
C VAL A 178 3.06 1.69 -9.85
N ASN A 179 1.81 1.44 -10.23
CA ASN A 179 0.64 1.98 -9.53
C ASN A 179 -0.17 0.93 -8.77
N LEU A 180 -0.40 -0.24 -9.37
CA LEU A 180 -1.36 -1.21 -8.81
C LEU A 180 -0.93 -1.89 -7.52
N VAL A 181 0.29 -1.74 -7.05
CA VAL A 181 0.75 -2.41 -5.82
C VAL A 181 -0.18 -2.18 -4.62
N HIS A 182 -0.76 -1.00 -4.51
CA HIS A 182 -1.72 -0.68 -3.46
C HIS A 182 -3.11 -1.28 -3.71
N ASP A 183 -3.58 -1.26 -4.96
CA ASP A 183 -4.91 -1.77 -5.32
C ASP A 183 -4.94 -3.30 -5.24
N VAL A 184 -3.85 -3.96 -5.65
CA VAL A 184 -3.64 -5.41 -5.51
C VAL A 184 -3.57 -5.82 -4.04
N ASP A 185 -2.89 -5.03 -3.21
CA ASP A 185 -2.83 -5.25 -1.77
C ASP A 185 -4.21 -5.12 -1.12
N LEU A 186 -4.98 -4.08 -1.46
CA LEU A 186 -6.33 -3.90 -0.95
C LEU A 186 -7.32 -4.95 -1.46
N LEU A 187 -7.18 -5.41 -2.71
CA LEU A 187 -7.98 -6.51 -3.24
C LEU A 187 -7.79 -7.77 -2.39
N ARG A 188 -6.53 -8.14 -2.09
CA ARG A 188 -6.22 -9.27 -1.19
C ARG A 188 -6.75 -9.02 0.23
N TYR A 189 -6.53 -7.84 0.76
CA TYR A 189 -6.94 -7.49 2.12
C TYR A 189 -8.45 -7.58 2.32
N LEU A 190 -9.23 -7.09 1.35
CA LEU A 190 -10.69 -7.04 1.44
C LEU A 190 -11.37 -8.35 1.03
N LEU A 191 -10.90 -8.99 -0.03
CA LEU A 191 -11.58 -10.14 -0.65
C LEU A 191 -10.93 -11.50 -0.34
N GLY A 192 -9.72 -11.52 0.23
CA GLY A 192 -8.95 -12.74 0.48
C GLY A 192 -7.94 -13.06 -0.61
N GLU A 193 -7.39 -14.29 -0.58
CA GLU A 193 -6.30 -14.66 -1.49
C GLU A 193 -6.86 -15.17 -2.83
N PRO A 194 -6.41 -14.57 -3.95
CA PRO A 194 -6.73 -15.08 -5.28
C PRO A 194 -6.08 -16.43 -5.58
N VAL A 195 -6.69 -17.19 -6.48
CA VAL A 195 -6.16 -18.47 -6.96
C VAL A 195 -5.82 -18.48 -8.44
N ALA A 196 -6.31 -17.50 -9.22
CA ALA A 196 -5.95 -17.36 -10.64
C ALA A 196 -6.23 -15.96 -11.14
N VAL A 197 -5.48 -15.54 -12.16
CA VAL A 197 -5.67 -14.27 -12.87
C VAL A 197 -5.58 -14.48 -14.37
N GLN A 198 -6.32 -13.64 -15.14
CA GLN A 198 -6.22 -13.55 -16.60
C GLN A 198 -6.38 -12.09 -17.03
N GLY A 199 -5.63 -11.63 -18.01
CA GLY A 199 -5.69 -10.23 -18.41
C GLY A 199 -5.34 -9.97 -19.86
N MET A 200 -5.51 -8.71 -20.25
CA MET A 200 -5.06 -8.13 -21.52
C MET A 200 -4.50 -6.73 -21.24
N GLN A 201 -3.49 -6.33 -21.99
CA GLN A 201 -2.93 -4.99 -21.93
C GLN A 201 -2.81 -4.34 -23.29
N SER A 202 -2.67 -3.03 -23.31
CA SER A 202 -2.46 -2.23 -24.52
C SER A 202 -1.49 -1.08 -24.22
N SER A 203 -0.74 -0.68 -25.25
CA SER A 203 0.06 0.56 -25.28
C SER A 203 -0.41 1.52 -26.39
N ALA A 204 -1.63 1.30 -26.90
CA ALA A 204 -2.11 1.98 -28.12
C ALA A 204 -2.41 3.46 -27.90
N ALA A 205 -2.70 3.91 -26.68
CA ALA A 205 -3.01 5.31 -26.41
C ALA A 205 -1.75 6.20 -26.42
N ARG A 206 -0.62 5.68 -25.92
CA ARG A 206 0.64 6.44 -25.84
C ARG A 206 1.72 5.99 -26.81
N GLY A 207 1.66 4.72 -27.27
CA GLY A 207 2.64 4.14 -28.19
C GLY A 207 4.01 3.90 -27.57
N PHE A 208 4.10 3.75 -26.23
CA PHE A 208 5.36 3.47 -25.53
C PHE A 208 5.67 1.96 -25.53
N GLU A 209 6.87 1.59 -25.05
CA GLU A 209 7.26 0.18 -24.93
C GLU A 209 6.50 -0.54 -23.78
N THR A 210 5.99 0.22 -22.81
CA THR A 210 5.18 -0.28 -21.70
C THR A 210 3.70 -0.12 -21.98
N GLU A 211 2.88 -0.85 -21.25
CA GLU A 211 1.43 -0.70 -21.29
C GLU A 211 0.98 0.66 -20.73
N ASP A 212 -0.11 1.20 -21.28
CA ASP A 212 -0.84 2.37 -20.78
C ASP A 212 -2.23 2.01 -20.25
N SER A 213 -2.70 0.80 -20.57
CA SER A 213 -4.02 0.31 -20.18
C SER A 213 -4.02 -1.22 -20.03
N ALA A 214 -4.79 -1.74 -19.07
CA ALA A 214 -5.00 -3.17 -18.91
C ALA A 214 -6.38 -3.47 -18.30
N VAL A 215 -6.88 -4.69 -18.55
CA VAL A 215 -8.04 -5.28 -17.88
C VAL A 215 -7.63 -6.64 -17.36
N VAL A 216 -7.92 -6.91 -16.10
CA VAL A 216 -7.55 -8.15 -15.42
C VAL A 216 -8.77 -8.73 -14.72
N ASN A 217 -8.98 -10.04 -14.86
CA ASN A 217 -9.96 -10.83 -14.13
C ASN A 217 -9.22 -11.65 -13.08
N VAL A 218 -9.83 -11.74 -11.90
CA VAL A 218 -9.28 -12.44 -10.72
C VAL A 218 -10.29 -13.43 -10.21
N ARG A 219 -9.86 -14.66 -9.89
CA ARG A 219 -10.69 -15.73 -9.32
C ARG A 219 -10.21 -16.06 -7.92
N PHE A 220 -11.14 -16.22 -6.98
CA PHE A 220 -10.92 -16.63 -5.60
C PHE A 220 -11.34 -18.08 -5.38
N ALA A 221 -10.78 -18.73 -4.33
CA ALA A 221 -11.01 -20.14 -4.05
C ALA A 221 -12.48 -20.47 -3.75
N ASP A 222 -13.24 -19.54 -3.16
CA ASP A 222 -14.66 -19.69 -2.85
C ASP A 222 -15.60 -19.47 -4.04
N GLY A 223 -15.03 -19.15 -5.21
CA GLY A 223 -15.72 -18.88 -6.47
C GLY A 223 -16.11 -17.44 -6.69
N ALA A 224 -15.76 -16.52 -5.79
CA ALA A 224 -15.89 -15.08 -6.05
C ALA A 224 -14.97 -14.65 -7.21
N LEU A 225 -15.38 -13.61 -7.92
CA LEU A 225 -14.65 -13.02 -9.03
C LEU A 225 -14.39 -11.53 -8.79
N ALA A 226 -13.27 -11.02 -9.30
CA ALA A 226 -13.05 -9.59 -9.37
C ALA A 226 -12.52 -9.17 -10.75
N SER A 227 -12.74 -7.93 -11.13
CA SER A 227 -12.11 -7.29 -12.27
C SER A 227 -11.30 -6.09 -11.84
N MET A 228 -10.16 -5.86 -12.50
CA MET A 228 -9.37 -4.64 -12.36
C MET A 228 -9.28 -3.94 -13.72
N THR A 229 -9.62 -2.65 -13.76
CA THR A 229 -9.50 -1.82 -14.96
C THR A 229 -8.46 -0.74 -14.70
N ILE A 230 -7.42 -0.73 -15.50
CA ILE A 230 -6.20 0.01 -15.24
C ILE A 230 -5.87 0.88 -16.45
N SER A 231 -5.62 2.17 -16.25
CA SER A 231 -5.05 3.03 -17.28
C SER A 231 -4.40 4.26 -16.68
N ASP A 232 -3.26 4.67 -17.22
CA ASP A 232 -2.65 5.98 -16.93
C ASP A 232 -2.84 6.98 -18.08
N ALA A 233 -3.63 6.61 -19.08
CA ALA A 233 -3.99 7.42 -20.25
C ALA A 233 -5.48 7.79 -20.32
N THR A 234 -6.26 7.55 -19.25
CA THR A 234 -7.69 7.80 -19.22
C THR A 234 -8.02 9.01 -18.35
N ALA A 235 -8.64 10.03 -18.93
CA ALA A 235 -9.14 11.21 -18.20
C ALA A 235 -10.40 10.84 -17.39
N SER A 236 -10.19 10.42 -16.14
CA SER A 236 -11.23 9.86 -15.28
C SER A 236 -10.95 10.11 -13.80
N PRO A 237 -11.98 10.24 -12.95
CA PRO A 237 -11.80 10.30 -11.51
C PRO A 237 -11.75 8.92 -10.83
N TRP A 238 -11.92 7.80 -11.57
CA TRP A 238 -12.11 6.47 -11.01
C TRP A 238 -10.76 5.83 -10.64
N ASN A 239 -10.15 6.38 -9.61
CA ASN A 239 -8.94 5.87 -8.97
C ASN A 239 -8.97 6.27 -7.49
N TRP A 240 -8.18 5.58 -6.68
CA TRP A 240 -8.12 5.83 -5.24
C TRP A 240 -7.57 7.22 -4.91
N GLU A 241 -6.55 7.67 -5.62
CA GLU A 241 -5.88 8.96 -5.39
C GLU A 241 -6.84 10.14 -5.50
N ALA A 242 -7.69 10.15 -6.54
CA ALA A 242 -8.67 11.22 -6.74
C ALA A 242 -9.89 11.12 -5.83
N THR A 243 -10.22 9.94 -5.31
CA THR A 243 -11.48 9.72 -4.57
C THR A 243 -11.30 9.64 -3.06
N ALA A 244 -10.17 9.11 -2.57
CA ALA A 244 -9.96 8.84 -1.14
C ALA A 244 -9.53 10.06 -0.31
N ARG A 245 -9.14 11.17 -0.94
CA ARG A 245 -8.72 12.41 -0.26
C ARG A 245 -7.51 12.22 0.68
N GLU A 246 -6.63 11.27 0.40
CA GLU A 246 -5.45 10.97 1.21
C GLU A 246 -4.25 11.86 0.88
N ASP A 247 -4.13 12.27 -0.38
CA ASP A 247 -3.01 13.05 -0.88
C ASP A 247 -3.49 14.40 -1.44
N PRO A 248 -3.05 15.53 -0.84
CA PRO A 248 -3.46 16.87 -1.27
C PRO A 248 -2.96 17.27 -2.68
N GLN A 249 -2.05 16.50 -3.28
CA GLN A 249 -1.62 16.73 -4.66
C GLN A 249 -2.74 16.43 -5.67
N TYR A 250 -3.65 15.52 -5.32
CA TYR A 250 -4.80 15.18 -6.16
C TYR A 250 -6.01 16.01 -5.75
N ARG A 251 -6.65 16.64 -6.73
CA ARG A 251 -7.94 17.32 -6.48
C ARG A 251 -8.99 16.25 -6.19
N PRO A 252 -9.66 16.31 -5.03
CA PRO A 252 -10.64 15.29 -4.66
C PRO A 252 -11.86 15.36 -5.56
N PHE A 253 -12.35 14.19 -5.94
CA PHE A 253 -13.58 14.03 -6.69
C PHE A 253 -14.55 13.13 -5.91
N ASP A 254 -15.84 13.44 -5.98
CA ASP A 254 -16.88 12.70 -5.26
C ASP A 254 -17.37 11.49 -6.07
N ALA A 255 -16.56 10.44 -6.08
CA ALA A 255 -16.82 9.19 -6.76
C ALA A 255 -16.27 8.01 -5.95
N ASP A 256 -16.53 6.79 -6.39
CA ASP A 256 -15.94 5.56 -5.88
C ASP A 256 -15.02 4.93 -6.92
N ALA A 257 -14.03 4.22 -6.44
CA ALA A 257 -13.06 3.49 -7.26
C ALA A 257 -13.23 1.97 -7.17
N TYR A 258 -13.77 1.46 -6.05
CA TYR A 258 -13.98 0.04 -5.83
C TYR A 258 -15.44 -0.28 -5.53
N PHE A 259 -15.90 -1.40 -6.07
CA PHE A 259 -17.28 -1.89 -5.95
C PHE A 259 -17.22 -3.36 -5.56
N ILE A 260 -17.82 -3.73 -4.42
CA ILE A 260 -17.79 -5.07 -3.86
C ILE A 260 -19.21 -5.57 -3.73
N GLY A 261 -19.55 -6.65 -4.42
CA GLY A 261 -20.89 -7.23 -4.43
C GLY A 261 -20.95 -8.58 -3.72
N GLY A 262 -22.00 -8.76 -2.96
CA GLY A 262 -22.33 -10.01 -2.29
C GLY A 262 -23.80 -10.38 -2.42
N THR A 263 -24.19 -11.56 -1.88
CA THR A 263 -25.55 -12.08 -2.00
C THR A 263 -26.59 -11.36 -1.17
N LYS A 264 -26.17 -10.58 -0.16
CA LYS A 264 -27.07 -9.83 0.73
C LYS A 264 -26.92 -8.33 0.59
N GLY A 265 -25.79 -7.86 0.08
CA GLY A 265 -25.53 -6.43 -0.06
C GLY A 265 -24.33 -6.15 -0.93
N ALA A 266 -24.06 -4.86 -1.15
CA ALA A 266 -22.89 -4.38 -1.86
C ALA A 266 -22.28 -3.18 -1.14
N LEU A 267 -21.02 -2.89 -1.43
CA LEU A 267 -20.27 -1.78 -0.85
C LEU A 267 -19.48 -1.07 -1.93
N SER A 268 -19.43 0.26 -1.89
CA SER A 268 -18.52 1.02 -2.74
C SER A 268 -17.57 1.88 -1.92
N LEU A 269 -16.33 2.02 -2.40
CA LEU A 269 -15.23 2.68 -1.72
C LEU A 269 -14.61 3.78 -2.61
N PRO A 270 -14.14 4.87 -2.00
CA PRO A 270 -13.92 5.09 -0.56
C PRO A 270 -15.12 5.67 0.22
N ARG A 271 -16.25 6.02 -0.43
CA ARG A 271 -17.37 6.69 0.24
C ARG A 271 -18.18 5.80 1.18
N LEU A 272 -17.92 4.49 1.22
CA LEU A 272 -18.64 3.52 2.05
C LEU A 272 -20.15 3.49 1.83
N HIS A 273 -20.61 3.62 0.57
CA HIS A 273 -22.03 3.40 0.30
C HIS A 273 -22.33 1.91 0.41
N GLN A 274 -23.06 1.54 1.45
CA GLN A 274 -23.50 0.17 1.69
C GLN A 274 -24.92 0.01 1.21
N PHE A 275 -25.15 -0.97 0.33
CA PHE A 275 -26.45 -1.26 -0.28
C PHE A 275 -26.98 -2.59 0.21
N SER A 276 -28.27 -2.64 0.58
CA SER A 276 -28.94 -3.86 1.05
C SER A 276 -30.43 -3.84 0.74
N TYR A 277 -31.08 -4.98 0.90
CA TYR A 277 -32.53 -5.09 0.87
C TYR A 277 -33.08 -5.25 2.27
N ASP A 278 -34.25 -4.72 2.54
CA ASP A 278 -35.00 -5.06 3.74
C ASP A 278 -35.49 -6.50 3.68
N GLY A 279 -34.86 -7.36 4.51
CA GLY A 279 -35.08 -8.81 4.53
C GLY A 279 -34.41 -9.53 3.37
N ALA A 280 -35.12 -10.47 2.74
CA ALA A 280 -34.55 -11.27 1.64
C ALA A 280 -34.30 -10.43 0.39
N SER A 281 -33.12 -10.62 -0.23
CA SER A 281 -32.72 -9.97 -1.48
C SER A 281 -33.75 -10.26 -2.60
N ASN A 282 -34.23 -9.22 -3.25
CA ASN A 282 -35.25 -9.31 -4.29
C ASN A 282 -35.19 -8.08 -5.22
N TRP A 283 -34.94 -8.30 -6.49
CA TRP A 283 -34.81 -7.25 -7.51
C TRP A 283 -36.07 -6.40 -7.75
N HIS A 284 -37.23 -6.84 -7.24
CA HIS A 284 -38.48 -6.06 -7.29
C HIS A 284 -38.69 -5.16 -6.07
N LYS A 285 -37.84 -5.27 -5.05
CA LYS A 285 -37.86 -4.41 -3.87
C LYS A 285 -36.94 -3.21 -4.04
N PRO A 286 -37.22 -2.08 -3.36
CA PRO A 286 -36.28 -0.98 -3.34
C PRO A 286 -35.00 -1.38 -2.63
N LEU A 287 -33.87 -0.99 -3.21
CA LEU A 287 -32.56 -1.11 -2.58
C LEU A 287 -32.38 0.04 -1.60
N GLN A 288 -31.97 -0.26 -0.40
CA GLN A 288 -31.61 0.73 0.62
C GLN A 288 -30.13 1.07 0.50
N MET A 289 -29.76 2.30 0.89
CA MET A 289 -28.37 2.74 0.93
C MET A 289 -28.10 3.40 2.28
N GLU A 290 -27.01 2.96 2.94
CA GLU A 290 -26.50 3.51 4.18
C GLU A 290 -25.06 3.96 3.99
N ILE A 291 -24.61 4.91 4.81
CA ILE A 291 -23.22 5.34 4.88
C ILE A 291 -22.78 5.17 6.33
N PRO A 292 -22.02 4.12 6.64
CA PRO A 292 -21.47 3.91 7.97
C PRO A 292 -20.61 5.09 8.42
N ALA A 293 -20.78 5.52 9.66
CA ALA A 293 -19.98 6.61 10.22
C ALA A 293 -18.54 6.14 10.45
N VAL A 294 -17.60 6.94 9.97
CA VAL A 294 -16.15 6.74 10.13
C VAL A 294 -15.49 8.08 10.38
N ASP A 295 -14.67 8.15 11.40
CA ASP A 295 -13.83 9.33 11.65
C ASP A 295 -12.65 9.32 10.68
N PRO A 296 -12.52 10.33 9.80
CA PRO A 296 -11.45 10.37 8.81
C PRO A 296 -10.10 10.60 9.50
N ALA A 297 -9.08 9.86 9.06
CA ALA A 297 -7.70 10.07 9.49
C ALA A 297 -6.74 9.80 8.32
N LEU A 298 -5.59 10.45 8.33
CA LEU A 298 -4.55 10.22 7.33
C LEU A 298 -3.93 8.81 7.54
N PRO A 299 -3.95 7.94 6.52
CA PRO A 299 -3.47 6.55 6.66
C PRO A 299 -2.03 6.46 7.14
N HIS A 300 -1.14 7.32 6.66
CA HIS A 300 0.26 7.34 7.11
C HIS A 300 0.41 7.69 8.60
N LYS A 301 -0.43 8.58 9.15
CA LYS A 301 -0.43 8.84 10.61
C LYS A 301 -0.93 7.64 11.39
N MET A 302 -1.96 6.97 10.88
CA MET A 302 -2.47 5.74 11.50
C MET A 302 -1.46 4.60 11.39
N GLN A 303 -0.73 4.50 10.28
CA GLN A 303 0.39 3.57 10.11
C GLN A 303 1.50 3.82 11.16
N LEU A 304 1.89 5.07 11.37
CA LEU A 304 2.89 5.42 12.38
C LEU A 304 2.43 5.04 13.80
N LYS A 305 1.18 5.33 14.15
CA LYS A 305 0.60 4.92 15.44
C LYS A 305 0.60 3.40 15.62
N HIS A 306 0.26 2.68 14.56
CA HIS A 306 0.36 1.22 14.56
C HIS A 306 1.82 0.77 14.69
N PHE A 307 2.75 1.40 13.98
CA PHE A 307 4.16 1.08 14.03
C PHE A 307 4.75 1.25 15.44
N VAL A 308 4.41 2.33 16.15
CA VAL A 308 4.80 2.53 17.55
C VAL A 308 4.36 1.34 18.42
N LYS A 309 3.12 0.85 18.25
CA LYS A 309 2.62 -0.34 18.97
C LYS A 309 3.36 -1.62 18.58
N VAL A 310 3.73 -1.76 17.30
CA VAL A 310 4.56 -2.88 16.82
C VAL A 310 5.94 -2.86 17.47
N VAL A 311 6.58 -1.70 17.56
CA VAL A 311 7.88 -1.54 18.23
C VAL A 311 7.79 -1.94 19.70
N ARG A 312 6.72 -1.55 20.38
CA ARG A 312 6.43 -1.92 21.78
C ARG A 312 6.00 -3.38 21.96
N ARG A 313 5.86 -4.14 20.88
CA ARG A 313 5.35 -5.53 20.90
C ARG A 313 3.92 -5.66 21.46
N GLU A 314 3.12 -4.62 21.34
CA GLU A 314 1.71 -4.61 21.79
C GLU A 314 0.78 -5.24 20.74
N VAL A 315 1.17 -5.18 19.45
CA VAL A 315 0.42 -5.72 18.31
C VAL A 315 1.36 -6.29 17.26
N GLU A 316 0.86 -7.22 16.46
CA GLU A 316 1.57 -7.72 15.27
C GLU A 316 1.50 -6.72 14.11
N PRO A 317 2.50 -6.71 13.20
CA PRO A 317 2.45 -5.89 11.98
C PRO A 317 1.24 -6.27 11.11
N VAL A 318 0.42 -5.32 10.72
CA VAL A 318 -0.72 -5.53 9.79
C VAL A 318 -0.25 -6.03 8.42
N VAL A 319 0.95 -5.64 8.00
CA VAL A 319 1.58 -6.14 6.77
C VAL A 319 2.99 -6.61 7.11
N THR A 320 3.17 -7.91 7.19
CA THR A 320 4.49 -8.53 7.35
C THR A 320 5.20 -8.65 6.00
N PRO A 321 6.53 -8.90 5.96
CA PRO A 321 7.23 -9.24 4.71
C PRO A 321 6.60 -10.44 3.99
N ALA A 322 6.22 -11.49 4.73
CA ALA A 322 5.58 -12.69 4.17
C ALA A 322 4.21 -12.38 3.53
N ASP A 323 3.41 -11.49 4.13
CA ASP A 323 2.16 -11.04 3.53
C ASP A 323 2.41 -10.19 2.28
N ASN A 324 3.40 -9.29 2.30
CA ASN A 324 3.74 -8.46 1.15
C ASN A 324 4.32 -9.27 -0.03
N VAL A 325 5.05 -10.37 0.24
CA VAL A 325 5.47 -11.33 -0.80
C VAL A 325 4.28 -11.82 -1.62
N LYS A 326 3.15 -12.12 -0.98
CA LYS A 326 1.93 -12.54 -1.70
C LYS A 326 1.37 -11.41 -2.59
N THR A 327 1.45 -10.14 -2.14
CA THR A 327 1.08 -8.99 -2.99
C THR A 327 1.99 -8.89 -4.22
N LEU A 328 3.31 -9.06 -4.05
CA LEU A 328 4.26 -9.05 -5.17
C LEU A 328 4.05 -10.24 -6.11
N THR A 329 3.77 -11.43 -5.57
CA THR A 329 3.46 -12.62 -6.37
C THR A 329 2.23 -12.38 -7.24
N LEU A 330 1.15 -11.87 -6.67
CA LEU A 330 -0.07 -11.54 -7.40
C LEU A 330 0.18 -10.46 -8.46
N LEU A 331 0.96 -9.42 -8.13
CA LEU A 331 1.30 -8.35 -9.08
C LEU A 331 2.08 -8.88 -10.28
N ASN A 332 3.04 -9.78 -10.05
CA ASN A 332 3.80 -10.44 -11.12
C ASN A 332 2.92 -11.36 -11.98
N ALA A 333 2.01 -12.12 -11.36
CA ALA A 333 1.05 -12.94 -12.08
C ALA A 333 0.07 -12.11 -12.93
N ILE A 334 -0.39 -10.95 -12.43
CA ILE A 334 -1.20 -10.00 -13.19
C ILE A 334 -0.43 -9.49 -14.41
N LYS A 335 0.83 -9.11 -14.24
CA LYS A 335 1.69 -8.68 -15.35
C LYS A 335 1.84 -9.78 -16.40
N GLU A 336 2.20 -10.99 -15.99
CA GLU A 336 2.34 -12.14 -16.88
C GLU A 336 1.05 -12.44 -17.63
N ALA A 337 -0.09 -12.50 -16.93
CA ALA A 337 -1.39 -12.72 -17.51
C ALA A 337 -1.77 -11.64 -18.53
N ALA A 338 -1.49 -10.37 -18.24
CA ALA A 338 -1.78 -9.25 -19.13
C ALA A 338 -0.86 -9.24 -20.38
N GLU A 339 0.42 -9.59 -20.24
CA GLU A 339 1.38 -9.70 -21.35
C GLU A 339 1.08 -10.88 -22.28
N THR A 340 0.67 -12.02 -21.72
CA THR A 340 0.49 -13.26 -22.48
C THR A 340 -0.95 -13.53 -22.93
N GLY A 341 -1.95 -12.92 -22.25
CA GLY A 341 -3.37 -13.24 -22.42
C GLY A 341 -3.78 -14.60 -21.83
N GLN A 342 -2.84 -15.30 -21.17
CA GLN A 342 -3.08 -16.63 -20.62
C GLN A 342 -3.59 -16.55 -19.17
N LEU A 343 -4.27 -17.62 -18.75
CA LEU A 343 -4.61 -17.82 -17.34
C LEU A 343 -3.33 -18.18 -16.57
N VAL A 344 -3.09 -17.48 -15.47
CA VAL A 344 -2.00 -17.77 -14.52
C VAL A 344 -2.63 -18.23 -13.21
N GLU A 345 -2.31 -19.46 -12.78
CA GLU A 345 -2.68 -20.00 -11.45
C GLU A 345 -1.68 -19.52 -10.39
N LEU A 346 -2.16 -19.31 -9.13
CA LEU A 346 -1.41 -18.76 -8.00
C LEU A 346 -1.14 -19.81 -6.94
#